data_1a9e7177b59c7c91994c411752566c40
#
_entry.id   1a9e7177b59c7c91994c411752566c40
#
_cell.length_a   1.000
_cell.length_b   1.000
_cell.length_c   1.000
_cell.angle_alpha   90.00
_cell.angle_beta   90.00
_cell.angle_gamma   90.00
#
_symmetry.space_group_name_H-M   'P 1'
#
loop_
_entity.id
_entity.type
_entity.pdbx_description
1 polymer ?
#
loop_
_entity_poly.entity_id
_entity_poly.type
_entity_poly.pdbx_seq_one_letter_code
_entity_poly.pdbx_strand_id
1 'polypeptide(L)'
;MKITNYEIYKLKKSGLTNQQVLKVLEYGENVDQELLLGDIADISGCRNPAVFMERYFQIDDAHLEKEFQKFQSFSILDDCYPWDLSEIYDAPVLLFYKGNLDLLKFPKVAVVGSRACSKQGAKSVEKVIQGLENELVIVSGLAKGIDT
;
A
#
# COMPACT_ATOMS: atom_id res chain seq x y z
N MET A 1 9.64 3.38 19.85
CA MET A 1 8.28 3.07 19.33
C MET A 1 8.39 1.88 18.41
N LYS A 2 7.64 0.80 18.67
CA LYS A 2 7.59 -0.34 17.75
C LYS A 2 6.73 0.06 16.56
N ILE A 3 7.26 -0.01 15.35
CA ILE A 3 6.53 0.42 14.15
C ILE A 3 5.55 -0.69 13.75
N THR A 4 4.28 -0.44 14.00
CA THR A 4 3.14 -1.28 13.61
C THR A 4 2.51 -0.76 12.32
N ASN A 5 1.61 -1.53 11.70
CA ASN A 5 0.85 -1.07 10.53
C ASN A 5 0.05 0.21 10.82
N TYR A 6 -0.47 0.36 12.04
CA TYR A 6 -1.11 1.60 12.47
C TYR A 6 -0.14 2.77 12.52
N GLU A 7 1.06 2.56 13.07
CA GLU A 7 2.09 3.61 13.10
C GLU A 7 2.54 4.01 11.69
N ILE A 8 2.73 3.06 10.78
CA ILE A 8 2.99 3.35 9.36
C ILE A 8 1.88 4.25 8.78
N TYR A 9 0.62 3.91 9.07
CA TYR A 9 -0.53 4.70 8.63
C TYR A 9 -0.50 6.12 9.19
N LYS A 10 -0.23 6.27 10.48
CA LYS A 10 -0.12 7.57 11.15
C LYS A 10 1.02 8.42 10.59
N LEU A 11 2.20 7.83 10.35
CA LEU A 11 3.32 8.50 9.70
C LEU A 11 2.96 9.00 8.30
N LYS A 12 2.25 8.18 7.50
CA LYS A 12 1.74 8.58 6.18
C LYS A 12 0.75 9.75 6.27
N LYS A 13 -0.19 9.72 7.21
CA LYS A 13 -1.16 10.80 7.47
C LYS A 13 -0.47 12.09 7.95
N SER A 14 0.66 11.98 8.64
CA SER A 14 1.47 13.12 9.06
C SER A 14 2.29 13.75 7.91
N GLY A 15 2.27 13.13 6.72
CA GLY A 15 2.82 13.71 5.50
C GLY A 15 4.12 13.08 5.02
N LEU A 16 4.59 11.97 5.59
CA LEU A 16 5.74 11.25 5.05
C LEU A 16 5.37 10.49 3.75
N THR A 17 6.29 10.50 2.80
CA THR A 17 6.19 9.71 1.57
C THR A 17 6.47 8.22 1.83
N ASN A 18 6.18 7.33 0.87
CA ASN A 18 6.54 5.91 1.00
C ASN A 18 8.04 5.75 1.21
N GLN A 19 8.86 6.41 0.40
CA GLN A 19 10.32 6.34 0.51
C GLN A 19 10.85 6.84 1.86
N GLN A 20 10.23 7.86 2.43
CA GLN A 20 10.61 8.38 3.75
C GLN A 20 10.26 7.39 4.86
N VAL A 21 9.10 6.78 4.79
CA VAL A 21 8.71 5.72 5.75
C VAL A 21 9.60 4.50 5.58
N LEU A 22 9.90 4.08 4.35
CA LEU A 22 10.78 2.94 4.08
C LEU A 22 12.15 3.10 4.74
N LYS A 23 12.79 4.28 4.64
CA LYS A 23 14.06 4.58 5.34
C LYS A 23 13.95 4.38 6.86
N VAL A 24 12.83 4.79 7.45
CA VAL A 24 12.58 4.60 8.89
C VAL A 24 12.44 3.13 9.25
N LEU A 25 11.75 2.34 8.40
CA LEU A 25 11.57 0.91 8.59
C LEU A 25 12.92 0.17 8.48
N GLU A 26 13.69 0.43 7.43
CA GLU A 26 15.01 -0.16 7.20
C GLU A 26 15.98 0.16 8.34
N TYR A 27 15.94 1.40 8.87
CA TYR A 27 16.76 1.76 10.01
C TYR A 27 16.31 1.02 11.28
N GLY A 28 15.00 0.92 11.51
CA GLY A 28 14.41 0.26 12.67
C GLY A 28 14.69 -1.24 12.74
N GLU A 29 14.83 -1.93 11.60
CA GLU A 29 15.22 -3.34 11.54
C GLU A 29 16.67 -3.58 11.99
N ASN A 30 17.53 -2.59 11.84
CA ASN A 30 18.95 -2.68 12.15
C ASN A 30 19.31 -2.18 13.57
N VAL A 31 18.34 -1.62 14.30
CA VAL A 31 18.58 -1.01 15.63
C VAL A 31 17.59 -1.57 16.63
N ASP A 32 18.14 -2.22 17.68
CA ASP A 32 17.36 -2.77 18.78
C ASP A 32 16.93 -1.69 19.80
N GLN A 33 16.58 -0.51 19.32
CA GLN A 33 16.14 0.63 20.12
C GLN A 33 14.81 1.20 19.62
N GLU A 34 13.99 1.62 20.56
CA GLU A 34 12.78 2.37 20.23
C GLU A 34 13.10 3.73 19.64
N LEU A 35 12.59 4.03 18.47
CA LEU A 35 12.75 5.32 17.81
C LEU A 35 11.84 6.37 18.45
N LEU A 36 12.39 7.53 18.76
CA LEU A 36 11.61 8.71 19.11
C LEU A 36 11.13 9.42 17.84
N LEU A 37 10.09 10.24 17.96
CA LEU A 37 9.54 10.97 16.80
C LEU A 37 10.56 11.90 16.14
N GLY A 38 11.49 12.48 16.94
CA GLY A 38 12.61 13.24 16.43
C GLY A 38 13.55 12.42 15.56
N ASP A 39 13.90 11.20 16.01
CA ASP A 39 14.74 10.28 15.24
C ASP A 39 14.07 9.91 13.91
N ILE A 40 12.75 9.68 13.93
CA ILE A 40 11.96 9.38 12.73
C ILE A 40 12.02 10.56 11.74
N ALA A 41 11.91 11.79 12.23
CA ALA A 41 12.01 12.97 11.39
C ALA A 41 13.37 13.08 10.70
N ASP A 42 14.45 12.82 11.45
CA ASP A 42 15.83 12.89 10.95
C ASP A 42 16.12 11.74 9.96
N ILE A 43 15.81 10.50 10.32
CA ILE A 43 16.03 9.31 9.49
C ILE A 43 15.25 9.39 8.19
N SER A 44 13.98 9.81 8.24
CA SER A 44 13.14 9.97 7.05
C SER A 44 13.68 11.00 6.07
N GLY A 45 14.48 11.96 6.55
CA GLY A 45 14.94 13.10 5.75
C GLY A 45 13.78 14.01 5.32
N CYS A 46 12.76 14.19 6.17
CA CYS A 46 11.65 15.07 5.87
C CYS A 46 12.15 16.55 5.82
N ARG A 47 11.63 17.31 4.84
CA ARG A 47 12.09 18.69 4.62
C ARG A 47 11.84 19.63 5.79
N ASN A 48 10.78 19.38 6.55
CA ASN A 48 10.38 20.24 7.66
C ASN A 48 9.95 19.38 8.85
N PRO A 49 10.92 18.98 9.72
CA PRO A 49 10.65 18.17 10.89
C PRO A 49 9.60 18.77 11.83
N ALA A 50 9.62 20.09 12.02
CA ALA A 50 8.67 20.76 12.90
C ALA A 50 7.22 20.61 12.41
N VAL A 51 6.97 20.80 11.10
CA VAL A 51 5.63 20.61 10.50
C VAL A 51 5.20 19.15 10.54
N PHE A 52 6.12 18.23 10.33
CA PHE A 52 5.83 16.80 10.44
C PHE A 52 5.39 16.44 11.87
N MET A 53 6.17 16.85 12.88
CA MET A 53 5.85 16.58 14.28
C MET A 53 4.54 17.27 14.72
N GLU A 54 4.33 18.51 14.31
CA GLU A 54 3.06 19.21 14.56
C GLU A 54 1.86 18.43 14.03
N ARG A 55 1.91 18.01 12.77
CA ARG A 55 0.84 17.20 12.15
C ARG A 55 0.65 15.87 12.87
N TYR A 56 1.74 15.21 13.26
CA TYR A 56 1.68 13.95 13.99
C TYR A 56 0.94 14.09 15.33
N PHE A 57 1.23 15.16 16.09
CA PHE A 57 0.58 15.42 17.38
C PHE A 57 -0.85 15.95 17.24
N GLN A 58 -1.20 16.59 16.13
CA GLN A 58 -2.55 17.07 15.87
C GLN A 58 -3.52 15.97 15.45
N ILE A 59 -3.02 14.78 15.12
CA ILE A 59 -3.88 13.64 14.75
C ILE A 59 -4.72 13.22 15.97
N ASP A 60 -6.04 13.17 15.78
CA ASP A 60 -6.95 12.50 16.70
C ASP A 60 -6.78 10.97 16.53
N ASP A 61 -6.03 10.37 17.45
CA ASP A 61 -5.74 8.94 17.41
C ASP A 61 -7.01 8.08 17.47
N ALA A 62 -8.01 8.46 18.25
CA ALA A 62 -9.24 7.70 18.35
C ALA A 62 -10.04 7.70 17.03
N HIS A 63 -10.02 8.80 16.32
CA HIS A 63 -10.64 8.90 14.99
C HIS A 63 -9.84 8.14 13.95
N LEU A 64 -8.52 8.30 13.93
CA LEU A 64 -7.63 7.65 12.97
C LEU A 64 -7.65 6.12 13.14
N GLU A 65 -7.67 5.63 14.37
CA GLU A 65 -7.73 4.21 14.66
C GLU A 65 -9.04 3.59 14.15
N LYS A 66 -10.18 4.26 14.35
CA LYS A 66 -11.46 3.84 13.79
C LYS A 66 -11.45 3.82 12.25
N GLU A 67 -10.76 4.76 11.62
CA GLU A 67 -10.59 4.79 10.17
C GLU A 67 -9.71 3.61 9.71
N PHE A 68 -8.61 3.38 10.38
CA PHE A 68 -7.68 2.29 10.09
C PHE A 68 -8.32 0.90 10.22
N GLN A 69 -9.13 0.69 11.25
CA GLN A 69 -9.79 -0.59 11.53
C GLN A 69 -10.92 -0.96 10.56
N LYS A 70 -11.34 -0.04 9.68
CA LYS A 70 -12.40 -0.34 8.69
C LYS A 70 -12.00 -1.41 7.67
N PHE A 71 -10.70 -1.56 7.42
CA PHE A 71 -10.16 -2.50 6.47
C PHE A 71 -8.99 -3.27 7.09
N GLN A 72 -8.77 -4.48 6.62
CA GLN A 72 -7.55 -5.21 6.93
C GLN A 72 -6.38 -4.55 6.20
N SER A 73 -5.19 -4.64 6.77
CA SER A 73 -3.98 -4.06 6.19
C SER A 73 -2.78 -4.98 6.35
N PHE A 74 -1.85 -4.83 5.44
CA PHE A 74 -0.51 -5.40 5.56
C PHE A 74 0.52 -4.37 5.07
N SER A 75 1.73 -4.48 5.56
CA SER A 75 2.84 -3.59 5.24
C SER A 75 3.93 -4.29 4.45
N ILE A 76 4.89 -3.53 3.98
CA ILE A 76 6.08 -4.05 3.30
C ILE A 76 6.93 -4.97 4.19
N LEU A 77 6.71 -4.99 5.51
CA LEU A 77 7.38 -5.86 6.48
C LEU A 77 6.68 -7.22 6.63
N ASP A 78 5.48 -7.40 6.08
CA ASP A 78 4.72 -8.63 6.22
C ASP A 78 5.09 -9.65 5.13
N ASP A 79 5.22 -10.93 5.49
CA ASP A 79 5.59 -12.02 4.57
C ASP A 79 4.63 -12.16 3.36
N CYS A 80 3.39 -11.67 3.50
CA CYS A 80 2.41 -11.68 2.42
C CYS A 80 2.58 -10.54 1.42
N TYR A 81 3.51 -9.60 1.66
CA TYR A 81 3.73 -8.49 0.73
C TYR A 81 4.31 -9.00 -0.59
N PRO A 82 3.71 -8.63 -1.75
CA PRO A 82 4.19 -9.12 -3.05
C PRO A 82 5.59 -8.60 -3.35
N TRP A 83 6.54 -9.51 -3.60
CA TRP A 83 7.92 -9.15 -3.93
C TRP A 83 7.99 -8.21 -5.14
N ASP A 84 7.25 -8.50 -6.22
CA ASP A 84 7.21 -7.64 -7.41
C ASP A 84 6.84 -6.19 -7.09
N LEU A 85 6.00 -5.98 -6.05
CA LEU A 85 5.56 -4.65 -5.63
C LEU A 85 6.62 -3.94 -4.78
N SER A 86 7.49 -4.68 -4.07
CA SER A 86 8.59 -4.08 -3.31
C SER A 86 9.69 -3.51 -4.22
N GLU A 87 9.82 -4.05 -5.44
CA GLU A 87 10.86 -3.65 -6.41
C GLU A 87 10.55 -2.35 -7.17
N ILE A 88 9.33 -1.83 -7.08
CA ILE A 88 9.03 -0.57 -7.77
C ILE A 88 9.58 0.63 -6.99
N TYR A 89 9.94 1.70 -7.73
CA TYR A 89 10.58 2.89 -7.18
C TYR A 89 9.83 3.53 -5.99
N ASP A 90 8.51 3.55 -5.99
CA ASP A 90 7.68 4.12 -4.90
C ASP A 90 6.76 3.03 -4.34
N ALA A 91 7.37 1.96 -3.84
CA ALA A 91 6.64 0.84 -3.24
C ALA A 91 5.71 1.34 -2.11
N PRO A 92 4.42 1.00 -2.14
CA PRO A 92 3.49 1.38 -1.07
C PRO A 92 3.84 0.64 0.21
N VAL A 93 4.26 1.37 1.24
CA VAL A 93 4.70 0.77 2.53
C VAL A 93 3.57 0.13 3.32
N LEU A 94 2.31 0.48 3.02
CA LEU A 94 1.11 -0.06 3.65
C LEU A 94 0.00 -0.19 2.60
N LEU A 95 -0.67 -1.32 2.61
CA LEU A 95 -1.81 -1.63 1.76
C LEU A 95 -3.02 -2.03 2.59
N PHE A 96 -4.18 -1.50 2.19
CA PHE A 96 -5.47 -1.95 2.71
C PHE A 96 -6.08 -2.94 1.74
N TYR A 97 -6.73 -3.98 2.26
CA TYR A 97 -7.33 -5.00 1.43
C TYR A 97 -8.69 -5.46 1.93
N LYS A 98 -9.42 -6.07 1.02
CA LYS A 98 -10.65 -6.79 1.31
C LYS A 98 -10.70 -8.04 0.43
N GLY A 99 -10.86 -9.19 1.05
CA GLY A 99 -10.96 -10.47 0.33
C GLY A 99 -9.78 -11.40 0.64
N ASN A 100 -9.44 -12.26 -0.32
CA ASN A 100 -8.47 -13.33 -0.12
C ASN A 100 -7.07 -12.93 -0.58
N LEU A 101 -6.13 -12.76 0.37
CA LEU A 101 -4.72 -12.47 0.10
C LEU A 101 -3.96 -13.63 -0.57
N ASP A 102 -4.43 -14.88 -0.47
CA ASP A 102 -3.75 -16.01 -1.10
C ASP A 102 -3.71 -15.88 -2.62
N LEU A 103 -4.61 -15.09 -3.21
CA LEU A 103 -4.58 -14.77 -4.63
C LEU A 103 -3.28 -14.07 -5.07
N LEU A 104 -2.60 -13.37 -4.15
CA LEU A 104 -1.33 -12.70 -4.44
C LEU A 104 -0.18 -13.68 -4.74
N LYS A 105 -0.32 -14.95 -4.37
CA LYS A 105 0.68 -16.00 -4.60
C LYS A 105 0.65 -16.58 -6.02
N PHE A 106 -0.47 -16.39 -6.75
CA PHE A 106 -0.63 -16.93 -8.10
C PHE A 106 -0.06 -15.99 -9.17
N PRO A 107 0.27 -16.52 -10.35
CA PRO A 107 0.64 -15.70 -11.50
C PRO A 107 -0.45 -14.69 -11.84
N LYS A 108 -0.05 -13.49 -12.22
CA LYS A 108 -0.96 -12.35 -12.41
C LYS A 108 -0.89 -11.84 -13.84
N VAL A 109 -2.05 -11.49 -14.39
CA VAL A 109 -2.18 -10.82 -15.69
C VAL A 109 -2.94 -9.52 -15.50
N ALA A 110 -2.32 -8.41 -15.92
CA ALA A 110 -2.98 -7.12 -15.88
C ALA A 110 -3.94 -6.97 -17.08
N VAL A 111 -5.19 -6.61 -16.79
CA VAL A 111 -6.20 -6.27 -17.79
C VAL A 111 -6.58 -4.81 -17.57
N VAL A 112 -6.24 -3.98 -18.54
CA VAL A 112 -6.49 -2.54 -18.48
C VAL A 112 -7.04 -2.05 -19.82
N GLY A 113 -7.87 -1.02 -19.80
CA GLY A 113 -8.41 -0.50 -21.04
C GLY A 113 -9.25 0.77 -20.91
N SER A 114 -9.96 1.10 -21.97
CA SER A 114 -10.75 2.32 -22.07
C SER A 114 -11.93 2.32 -21.09
N ARG A 115 -12.13 3.46 -20.41
CA ARG A 115 -13.32 3.73 -19.58
C ARG A 115 -14.60 3.84 -20.41
N ALA A 116 -14.48 4.18 -21.69
CA ALA A 116 -15.57 4.24 -22.67
C ALA A 116 -15.38 3.14 -23.72
N CYS A 117 -15.37 1.89 -23.27
CA CYS A 117 -15.22 0.74 -24.16
C CYS A 117 -16.47 0.52 -25.01
N SER A 118 -16.27 0.05 -26.25
CA SER A 118 -17.37 -0.40 -27.11
C SER A 118 -17.91 -1.77 -26.63
N LYS A 119 -19.16 -2.09 -27.01
CA LYS A 119 -19.73 -3.43 -26.74
C LYS A 119 -18.87 -4.55 -27.34
N GLN A 120 -18.26 -4.30 -28.50
CA GLN A 120 -17.37 -5.27 -29.14
C GLN A 120 -16.06 -5.44 -28.34
N GLY A 121 -15.49 -4.35 -27.80
CA GLY A 121 -14.30 -4.38 -26.94
C GLY A 121 -14.54 -5.19 -25.67
N ALA A 122 -15.67 -4.96 -24.98
CA ALA A 122 -16.05 -5.71 -23.78
C ALA A 122 -16.18 -7.23 -24.09
N LYS A 123 -16.87 -7.61 -25.18
CA LYS A 123 -16.97 -9.01 -25.58
C LYS A 123 -15.62 -9.65 -25.94
N SER A 124 -14.69 -8.88 -26.50
CA SER A 124 -13.35 -9.38 -26.81
C SER A 124 -12.55 -9.68 -25.56
N VAL A 125 -12.62 -8.81 -24.56
CA VAL A 125 -11.96 -9.01 -23.25
C VAL A 125 -12.56 -10.22 -22.54
N GLU A 126 -13.90 -10.34 -22.51
CA GLU A 126 -14.58 -11.49 -21.93
C GLU A 126 -14.11 -12.82 -22.54
N LYS A 127 -14.00 -12.89 -23.88
CA LYS A 127 -13.48 -14.09 -24.56
C LYS A 127 -12.03 -14.40 -24.18
N VAL A 128 -11.18 -13.37 -24.06
CA VAL A 128 -9.77 -13.56 -23.66
C VAL A 128 -9.71 -14.11 -22.25
N ILE A 129 -10.46 -13.51 -21.30
CA ILE A 129 -10.48 -13.96 -19.91
C ILE A 129 -11.02 -15.39 -19.77
N GLN A 130 -12.08 -15.73 -20.50
CA GLN A 130 -12.64 -17.10 -20.51
C GLN A 130 -11.67 -18.15 -21.09
N GLY A 131 -10.72 -17.72 -21.93
CA GLY A 131 -9.69 -18.59 -22.50
C GLY A 131 -8.42 -18.72 -21.64
N LEU A 132 -8.32 -17.98 -20.54
CA LEU A 132 -7.19 -18.08 -19.60
C LEU A 132 -7.36 -19.32 -18.71
N GLU A 133 -6.23 -19.89 -18.30
CA GLU A 133 -6.19 -20.99 -17.34
C GLU A 133 -6.69 -20.54 -15.96
N ASN A 134 -7.32 -21.46 -15.22
CA ASN A 134 -7.91 -21.15 -13.90
C ASN A 134 -6.89 -20.81 -12.80
N GLU A 135 -5.61 -20.91 -13.08
CA GLU A 135 -4.52 -20.61 -12.13
C GLU A 135 -3.99 -19.17 -12.25
N LEU A 136 -4.60 -18.35 -13.12
CA LEU A 136 -4.21 -16.96 -13.32
C LEU A 136 -5.11 -16.01 -12.54
N VAL A 137 -4.50 -14.99 -11.92
CA VAL A 137 -5.21 -13.90 -11.26
C VAL A 137 -5.26 -12.69 -12.18
N ILE A 138 -6.46 -12.19 -12.44
CA ILE A 138 -6.65 -10.95 -13.19
C ILE A 138 -6.45 -9.76 -12.25
N VAL A 139 -5.54 -8.87 -12.61
CA VAL A 139 -5.30 -7.62 -11.90
C VAL A 139 -5.83 -6.46 -12.75
N SER A 140 -6.70 -5.67 -12.17
CA SER A 140 -7.32 -4.53 -12.85
C SER A 140 -7.50 -3.35 -11.88
N GLY A 141 -7.58 -2.14 -12.42
CA GLY A 141 -7.83 -0.92 -11.65
C GLY A 141 -9.28 -0.74 -11.18
N LEU A 142 -10.17 -1.67 -11.52
CA LEU A 142 -11.61 -1.61 -11.22
C LEU A 142 -12.26 -0.28 -11.68
N ALA A 143 -11.68 0.35 -12.69
CA ALA A 143 -12.24 1.53 -13.31
C ALA A 143 -13.43 1.16 -14.20
N LYS A 144 -14.37 2.10 -14.41
CA LYS A 144 -15.48 1.89 -15.35
C LYS A 144 -14.95 1.50 -16.74
N GLY A 145 -15.58 0.53 -17.39
CA GLY A 145 -15.26 0.11 -18.77
C GLY A 145 -14.58 -1.26 -18.83
N ILE A 146 -13.41 -1.36 -19.45
CA ILE A 146 -12.69 -2.63 -19.64
C ILE A 146 -12.25 -3.25 -18.31
N ASP A 147 -11.93 -2.43 -17.34
CA ASP A 147 -11.40 -2.86 -16.04
C ASP A 147 -12.48 -3.48 -15.12
N THR A 148 -13.77 -3.30 -15.44
CA THR A 148 -14.90 -3.82 -14.65
C THR A 148 -15.42 -5.12 -15.23
#